data_a3347e84970b012c4376f8263baea2d4
#
_entry.id   a3347e84970b012c4376f8263baea2d4
#
_cell.length_a   1.000
_cell.length_b   1.000
_cell.length_c   1.000
_cell.angle_alpha   90.00
_cell.angle_beta   90.00
_cell.angle_gamma   90.00
#
_symmetry.space_group_name_H-M   'P 1'
#
loop_
_entity.id
_entity.type
_entity.pdbx_description
1 polymer ?
#
loop_
_entity_poly.entity_id
_entity_poly.type
_entity_poly.pdbx_seq_one_letter_code
_entity_poly.pdbx_strand_id
1 'polypeptide(L)'
;KELTRNIALIEQNIYKEVGHNFNIASPKQLQEVLFEERHLKPGKKTKRGYSTDTSVLEELALIDPVPRMILEYRELAKLQSTYVDSLPKLCDKNDRIHTDFIQTGTATGRLSSREPNLQNIPIRNEAGRKIRSAFTAPEGKVLISADYAQIELVVLAHLSGDKNMCEAFVNGIDVHKSTAALIYGVSIDNVTPEMRRTAKVINFGVIYGMSAFRLAQDLGISRTQAASFIENYFKMYSSVNSFIQNTIQNAE
;
A
#
# COMPACT_ATOMS: atom_id res chain seq x y z
N LYS A 1 -14.41 -18.36 -12.07
CA LYS A 1 -15.32 -19.29 -11.39
C LYS A 1 -15.06 -19.34 -9.87
N GLU A 2 -13.82 -19.62 -9.44
CA GLU A 2 -13.47 -19.66 -7.99
C GLU A 2 -13.71 -18.31 -7.32
N LEU A 3 -13.18 -17.22 -7.88
CA LEU A 3 -13.34 -15.87 -7.36
C LEU A 3 -14.82 -15.46 -7.28
N THR A 4 -15.61 -15.73 -8.30
CA THR A 4 -17.05 -15.46 -8.32
C THR A 4 -17.79 -16.21 -7.20
N ARG A 5 -17.39 -17.48 -6.94
CA ARG A 5 -17.95 -18.27 -5.84
C ARG A 5 -17.61 -17.67 -4.48
N ASN A 6 -16.36 -17.24 -4.29
CA ASN A 6 -15.93 -16.63 -3.04
C ASN A 6 -16.65 -15.29 -2.77
N ILE A 7 -16.80 -14.46 -3.80
CA ILE A 7 -17.57 -13.20 -3.69
C ILE A 7 -19.02 -13.50 -3.28
N ALA A 8 -19.68 -14.47 -3.93
CA ALA A 8 -21.07 -14.83 -3.60
C ALA A 8 -21.19 -15.37 -2.17
N LEU A 9 -20.19 -16.14 -1.69
CA LEU A 9 -20.18 -16.65 -0.32
C LEU A 9 -20.04 -15.53 0.71
N ILE A 10 -19.13 -14.59 0.48
CA ILE A 10 -18.95 -13.42 1.37
C ILE A 10 -20.21 -12.57 1.38
N GLU A 11 -20.81 -12.32 0.21
CA GLU A 11 -22.06 -11.58 0.10
C GLU A 11 -23.19 -12.23 0.92
N GLN A 12 -23.36 -13.55 0.82
CA GLN A 12 -24.33 -14.29 1.62
C GLN A 12 -24.04 -14.20 3.13
N ASN A 13 -22.76 -14.26 3.52
CA ASN A 13 -22.38 -14.11 4.92
C ASN A 13 -22.68 -12.69 5.45
N ILE A 14 -22.45 -11.66 4.65
CA ILE A 14 -22.82 -10.28 4.99
C ILE A 14 -24.33 -10.16 5.20
N TYR A 15 -25.13 -10.68 4.26
CA TYR A 15 -26.60 -10.64 4.37
C TYR A 15 -27.12 -11.41 5.57
N LYS A 16 -26.52 -12.55 5.87
CA LYS A 16 -26.86 -13.34 7.07
C LYS A 16 -26.57 -12.57 8.36
N GLU A 17 -25.43 -11.88 8.41
CA GLU A 17 -24.99 -11.13 9.60
C GLU A 17 -25.81 -9.83 9.78
N VAL A 18 -26.23 -9.21 8.68
CA VAL A 18 -27.09 -7.99 8.70
C VAL A 18 -28.56 -8.36 8.89
N GLY A 19 -29.00 -9.54 8.46
CA GLY A 19 -30.37 -10.00 8.54
C GLY A 19 -31.24 -9.73 7.31
N HIS A 20 -30.72 -9.00 6.30
CA HIS A 20 -31.42 -8.72 5.04
C HIS A 20 -30.44 -8.46 3.89
N ASN A 21 -30.97 -8.49 2.67
CA ASN A 21 -30.22 -8.17 1.46
C ASN A 21 -30.17 -6.67 1.21
N PHE A 22 -29.02 -6.17 0.79
CA PHE A 22 -28.82 -4.79 0.36
C PHE A 22 -27.71 -4.72 -0.70
N ASN A 23 -27.57 -3.61 -1.38
CA ASN A 23 -26.49 -3.42 -2.33
C ASN A 23 -25.19 -3.00 -1.61
N ILE A 24 -24.29 -3.96 -1.40
CA ILE A 24 -22.98 -3.75 -0.72
C ILE A 24 -22.10 -2.72 -1.46
N ALA A 25 -22.26 -2.59 -2.78
CA ALA A 25 -21.56 -1.61 -3.59
C ALA A 25 -22.15 -0.19 -3.50
N SER A 26 -23.36 -0.04 -2.91
CA SER A 26 -24.01 1.26 -2.72
C SER A 26 -23.50 1.95 -1.44
N PRO A 27 -22.77 3.08 -1.54
CA PRO A 27 -22.32 3.80 -0.34
C PRO A 27 -23.47 4.25 0.56
N LYS A 28 -24.64 4.57 -0.01
CA LYS A 28 -25.82 5.01 0.73
C LYS A 28 -26.38 3.87 1.59
N GLN A 29 -26.65 2.70 0.98
CA GLN A 29 -27.20 1.55 1.71
C GLN A 29 -26.21 1.03 2.75
N LEU A 30 -24.91 1.07 2.42
CA LEU A 30 -23.88 0.68 3.36
C LEU A 30 -23.80 1.61 4.58
N GLN A 31 -23.99 2.93 4.41
CA GLN A 31 -24.08 3.87 5.54
C GLN A 31 -25.27 3.54 6.43
N GLU A 32 -26.42 3.26 5.84
CA GLU A 32 -27.66 2.89 6.52
C GLU A 32 -27.42 1.64 7.39
N VAL A 33 -26.88 0.57 6.82
CA VAL A 33 -26.53 -0.66 7.53
C VAL A 33 -25.52 -0.41 8.66
N LEU A 34 -24.43 0.27 8.39
CA LEU A 34 -23.35 0.42 9.38
C LEU A 34 -23.71 1.38 10.51
N PHE A 35 -24.32 2.52 10.18
CA PHE A 35 -24.47 3.62 11.15
C PHE A 35 -25.90 3.71 11.75
N GLU A 36 -26.94 3.32 11.00
CA GLU A 36 -28.31 3.39 11.48
C GLU A 36 -28.78 2.05 12.07
N GLU A 37 -28.54 0.92 11.39
CA GLU A 37 -29.00 -0.38 11.86
C GLU A 37 -28.06 -1.01 12.89
N ARG A 38 -26.74 -0.99 12.62
CA ARG A 38 -25.73 -1.57 13.53
C ARG A 38 -25.20 -0.58 14.56
N HIS A 39 -25.64 0.68 14.52
CA HIS A 39 -25.29 1.74 15.46
C HIS A 39 -23.77 1.95 15.63
N LEU A 40 -22.98 1.65 14.60
CA LEU A 40 -21.56 1.90 14.65
C LEU A 40 -21.27 3.40 14.63
N LYS A 41 -20.27 3.82 15.40
CA LYS A 41 -19.94 5.24 15.48
C LYS A 41 -19.36 5.73 14.16
N PRO A 42 -20.02 6.67 13.45
CA PRO A 42 -19.50 7.17 12.19
C PRO A 42 -18.23 8.01 12.42
N GLY A 43 -17.26 7.82 11.54
CA GLY A 43 -16.02 8.60 11.55
C GLY A 43 -16.15 9.88 10.71
N LYS A 44 -15.39 9.96 9.62
CA LYS A 44 -15.28 11.13 8.73
C LYS A 44 -16.58 11.42 7.98
N LYS A 45 -17.07 12.65 8.07
CA LYS A 45 -18.23 13.15 7.29
C LYS A 45 -17.78 13.67 5.93
N THR A 46 -18.52 13.34 4.88
CA THR A 46 -18.33 13.81 3.50
C THR A 46 -19.54 14.66 3.06
N LYS A 47 -19.47 15.28 1.89
CA LYS A 47 -20.62 16.03 1.32
C LYS A 47 -21.85 15.14 1.06
N ARG A 48 -21.68 13.82 0.95
CA ARG A 48 -22.75 12.86 0.64
C ARG A 48 -23.14 11.96 1.82
N GLY A 49 -22.74 12.30 3.04
CA GLY A 49 -22.97 11.51 4.24
C GLY A 49 -21.66 11.07 4.90
N TYR A 50 -21.70 10.03 5.70
CA TYR A 50 -20.49 9.49 6.35
C TYR A 50 -19.65 8.66 5.38
N SER A 51 -18.33 8.73 5.53
CA SER A 51 -17.42 7.94 4.71
C SER A 51 -17.52 6.44 5.05
N THR A 52 -17.49 5.63 4.02
CA THR A 52 -17.33 4.17 4.11
C THR A 52 -16.06 3.73 3.35
N ASP A 53 -15.04 4.61 3.35
CA ASP A 53 -13.74 4.28 2.74
C ASP A 53 -12.99 3.20 3.53
N THR A 54 -11.90 2.72 2.95
CA THR A 54 -11.13 1.62 3.53
C THR A 54 -10.66 1.93 4.95
N SER A 55 -10.18 3.15 5.22
CA SER A 55 -9.67 3.51 6.55
C SER A 55 -10.76 3.50 7.63
N VAL A 56 -11.95 3.98 7.29
CA VAL A 56 -13.11 3.94 8.21
C VAL A 56 -13.56 2.50 8.46
N LEU A 57 -13.62 1.67 7.40
CA LEU A 57 -14.00 0.26 7.56
C LEU A 57 -12.96 -0.53 8.35
N GLU A 58 -11.66 -0.24 8.21
CA GLU A 58 -10.58 -0.86 9.00
C GLU A 58 -10.73 -0.55 10.50
N GLU A 59 -11.05 0.70 10.85
CA GLU A 59 -11.32 1.09 12.24
C GLU A 59 -12.55 0.37 12.79
N LEU A 60 -13.64 0.32 12.02
CA LEU A 60 -14.88 -0.36 12.42
C LEU A 60 -14.73 -1.88 12.49
N ALA A 61 -13.84 -2.47 11.69
CA ALA A 61 -13.57 -3.91 11.70
C ALA A 61 -12.93 -4.42 13.01
N LEU A 62 -12.47 -3.51 13.87
CA LEU A 62 -11.97 -3.86 15.21
C LEU A 62 -13.10 -4.17 16.21
N ILE A 63 -14.32 -3.68 15.93
CA ILE A 63 -15.45 -3.75 16.85
C ILE A 63 -16.66 -4.49 16.29
N ASP A 64 -16.73 -4.68 14.97
CA ASP A 64 -17.85 -5.34 14.28
C ASP A 64 -17.35 -6.20 13.11
N PRO A 65 -17.90 -7.42 12.88
CA PRO A 65 -17.44 -8.30 11.81
C PRO A 65 -17.85 -7.85 10.40
N VAL A 66 -18.95 -7.11 10.25
CA VAL A 66 -19.49 -6.71 8.94
C VAL A 66 -18.53 -5.82 8.16
N PRO A 67 -17.90 -4.76 8.73
CA PRO A 67 -16.88 -3.97 8.03
C PRO A 67 -15.72 -4.80 7.48
N ARG A 68 -15.25 -5.83 8.21
CA ARG A 68 -14.19 -6.74 7.73
C ARG A 68 -14.64 -7.52 6.51
N MET A 69 -15.85 -8.11 6.54
CA MET A 69 -16.40 -8.84 5.40
C MET A 69 -16.60 -7.93 4.19
N ILE A 70 -16.99 -6.67 4.40
CA ILE A 70 -17.13 -5.67 3.33
C ILE A 70 -15.77 -5.33 2.70
N LEU A 71 -14.72 -5.18 3.49
CA LEU A 71 -13.35 -4.98 2.96
C LEU A 71 -12.93 -6.14 2.07
N GLU A 72 -13.12 -7.37 2.53
CA GLU A 72 -12.82 -8.58 1.77
C GLU A 72 -13.66 -8.67 0.48
N TYR A 73 -14.96 -8.43 0.56
CA TYR A 73 -15.86 -8.35 -0.60
C TYR A 73 -15.35 -7.34 -1.64
N ARG A 74 -15.04 -6.12 -1.20
CA ARG A 74 -14.55 -5.05 -2.07
C ARG A 74 -13.24 -5.40 -2.75
N GLU A 75 -12.33 -6.03 -2.03
CA GLU A 75 -11.05 -6.47 -2.57
C GLU A 75 -11.27 -7.49 -3.70
N LEU A 76 -12.05 -8.54 -3.46
CA LEU A 76 -12.31 -9.58 -4.45
C LEU A 76 -13.16 -9.07 -5.63
N ALA A 77 -14.18 -8.24 -5.37
CA ALA A 77 -15.01 -7.64 -6.41
C ALA A 77 -14.18 -6.72 -7.33
N LYS A 78 -13.26 -5.94 -6.76
CA LYS A 78 -12.32 -5.12 -7.54
C LYS A 78 -11.40 -5.98 -8.40
N LEU A 79 -10.86 -7.07 -7.85
CA LEU A 79 -10.01 -8.00 -8.62
C LEU A 79 -10.79 -8.62 -9.78
N GLN A 80 -12.02 -9.03 -9.54
CA GLN A 80 -12.87 -9.61 -10.57
C GLN A 80 -13.15 -8.60 -11.68
N SER A 81 -13.69 -7.43 -11.35
CA SER A 81 -14.09 -6.44 -12.36
C SER A 81 -12.90 -5.85 -13.12
N THR A 82 -11.80 -5.56 -12.41
CA THR A 82 -10.64 -4.86 -13.00
C THR A 82 -9.78 -5.80 -13.85
N TYR A 83 -9.64 -7.06 -13.44
CA TYR A 83 -8.71 -7.98 -14.09
C TYR A 83 -9.40 -9.18 -14.74
N VAL A 84 -10.19 -9.94 -13.98
CA VAL A 84 -10.75 -11.21 -14.49
C VAL A 84 -11.76 -10.99 -15.62
N ASP A 85 -12.62 -9.99 -15.47
CA ASP A 85 -13.68 -9.71 -16.45
C ASP A 85 -13.20 -8.78 -17.58
N SER A 86 -12.17 -8.00 -17.35
CA SER A 86 -11.70 -6.96 -18.28
C SER A 86 -10.52 -7.41 -19.12
N LEU A 87 -9.47 -8.02 -18.53
CA LEU A 87 -8.25 -8.36 -19.27
C LEU A 87 -8.49 -9.30 -20.46
N PRO A 88 -9.33 -10.36 -20.38
CA PRO A 88 -9.58 -11.22 -21.54
C PRO A 88 -10.21 -10.50 -22.73
N LYS A 89 -10.96 -9.41 -22.49
CA LYS A 89 -11.59 -8.59 -23.54
C LYS A 89 -10.61 -7.67 -24.25
N LEU A 90 -9.43 -7.44 -23.66
CA LEU A 90 -8.37 -6.57 -24.17
C LEU A 90 -7.26 -7.35 -24.88
N CYS A 91 -7.36 -8.68 -24.91
CA CYS A 91 -6.44 -9.52 -25.67
C CYS A 91 -6.64 -9.34 -27.18
N ASP A 92 -5.54 -9.26 -27.89
CA ASP A 92 -5.54 -9.33 -29.35
C ASP A 92 -5.72 -10.78 -29.83
N LYS A 93 -5.71 -10.99 -31.16
CA LYS A 93 -5.83 -12.32 -31.81
C LYS A 93 -4.69 -13.31 -31.47
N ASN A 94 -3.63 -12.85 -30.80
CA ASN A 94 -2.48 -13.65 -30.39
C ASN A 94 -2.45 -13.80 -28.85
N ASP A 95 -3.57 -13.56 -28.16
CA ASP A 95 -3.70 -13.58 -26.70
C ASP A 95 -2.74 -12.61 -25.98
N ARG A 96 -2.42 -11.47 -26.60
CA ARG A 96 -1.53 -10.46 -26.04
C ARG A 96 -2.30 -9.23 -25.61
N ILE A 97 -1.87 -8.66 -24.48
CA ILE A 97 -2.37 -7.39 -23.94
C ILE A 97 -1.36 -6.29 -24.25
N HIS A 98 -1.85 -5.16 -24.74
CA HIS A 98 -1.06 -3.98 -25.09
C HIS A 98 -1.50 -2.82 -24.22
N THR A 99 -0.70 -2.49 -23.20
CA THR A 99 -0.94 -1.30 -22.37
C THR A 99 -0.34 -0.06 -23.03
N ASP A 100 -0.95 1.08 -22.80
CA ASP A 100 -0.41 2.38 -23.16
C ASP A 100 0.36 2.97 -21.98
N PHE A 101 1.67 3.25 -22.16
CA PHE A 101 2.51 3.89 -21.14
C PHE A 101 2.51 5.40 -21.32
N ILE A 102 2.03 6.12 -20.31
CA ILE A 102 1.95 7.58 -20.30
C ILE A 102 3.16 8.14 -19.58
N GLN A 103 3.99 8.89 -20.29
CA GLN A 103 5.22 9.50 -19.74
C GLN A 103 4.96 10.79 -18.97
N THR A 104 3.87 11.49 -19.26
CA THR A 104 3.53 12.81 -18.71
C THR A 104 2.33 12.78 -17.77
N GLY A 105 1.89 11.58 -17.35
CA GLY A 105 0.65 11.39 -16.58
C GLY A 105 0.78 11.60 -15.06
N THR A 106 2.00 11.80 -14.54
CA THR A 106 2.24 11.96 -13.09
C THR A 106 3.07 13.22 -12.82
N ALA A 107 2.80 13.86 -11.68
CA ALA A 107 3.58 15.01 -11.23
C ALA A 107 5.03 14.65 -10.84
N THR A 108 5.30 13.37 -10.57
CA THR A 108 6.61 12.88 -10.10
C THR A 108 7.54 12.42 -11.22
N GLY A 109 7.11 12.48 -12.49
CA GLY A 109 7.88 11.94 -13.62
C GLY A 109 7.86 10.42 -13.74
N ARG A 110 7.11 9.70 -12.88
CA ARG A 110 6.92 8.25 -13.03
C ARG A 110 6.03 7.96 -14.22
N LEU A 111 6.26 6.81 -14.87
CA LEU A 111 5.33 6.29 -15.87
C LEU A 111 4.01 5.89 -15.20
N SER A 112 2.92 6.07 -15.92
CA SER A 112 1.65 5.40 -15.62
C SER A 112 1.23 4.52 -16.79
N SER A 113 0.38 3.53 -16.56
CA SER A 113 -0.16 2.69 -17.62
C SER A 113 -1.68 2.72 -17.62
N ARG A 114 -2.27 2.63 -18.83
CA ARG A 114 -3.72 2.60 -19.03
C ARG A 114 -4.10 1.64 -20.15
N GLU A 115 -5.35 1.26 -20.19
CA GLU A 115 -5.99 0.47 -21.24
C GLU A 115 -5.27 -0.86 -21.57
N PRO A 116 -4.95 -1.72 -20.57
CA PRO A 116 -5.28 -1.65 -19.14
C PRO A 116 -4.15 -1.09 -18.29
N ASN A 117 -4.45 -0.71 -17.02
CA ASN A 117 -3.41 -0.39 -16.05
C ASN A 117 -2.78 -1.68 -15.54
N LEU A 118 -1.60 -2.03 -16.02
CA LEU A 118 -0.84 -3.23 -15.62
C LEU A 118 0.07 -2.98 -14.40
N GLN A 119 0.31 -1.73 -14.01
CA GLN A 119 1.15 -1.40 -12.85
C GLN A 119 0.48 -1.69 -11.50
N ASN A 120 -0.86 -1.82 -11.49
CA ASN A 120 -1.65 -2.04 -10.28
C ASN A 120 -2.07 -3.49 -10.06
N ILE A 121 -1.50 -4.45 -10.80
CA ILE A 121 -1.78 -5.88 -10.59
C ILE A 121 -1.28 -6.27 -9.19
N PRO A 122 -2.16 -6.74 -8.29
CA PRO A 122 -1.78 -7.02 -6.92
C PRO A 122 -0.80 -8.20 -6.83
N ILE A 123 0.08 -8.14 -5.81
CA ILE A 123 1.11 -9.17 -5.57
C ILE A 123 1.01 -9.76 -4.15
N ARG A 124 0.37 -9.05 -3.21
CA ARG A 124 0.41 -9.39 -1.78
C ARG A 124 -0.48 -10.58 -1.43
N ASN A 125 -1.65 -10.68 -2.04
CA ASN A 125 -2.61 -11.75 -1.78
C ASN A 125 -2.54 -12.89 -2.80
N GLU A 126 -3.15 -14.02 -2.47
CA GLU A 126 -3.16 -15.22 -3.32
C GLU A 126 -3.90 -14.99 -4.64
N ALA A 127 -5.05 -14.30 -4.60
CA ALA A 127 -5.85 -14.00 -5.79
C ALA A 127 -5.06 -13.12 -6.78
N GLY A 128 -4.34 -12.11 -6.29
CA GLY A 128 -3.46 -11.28 -7.12
C GLY A 128 -2.31 -12.08 -7.73
N ARG A 129 -1.70 -12.99 -6.97
CA ARG A 129 -0.67 -13.89 -7.52
C ARG A 129 -1.22 -14.81 -8.61
N LYS A 130 -2.45 -15.33 -8.46
CA LYS A 130 -3.13 -16.11 -9.51
C LYS A 130 -3.38 -15.28 -10.77
N ILE A 131 -3.76 -14.01 -10.65
CA ILE A 131 -3.90 -13.09 -11.79
C ILE A 131 -2.55 -12.88 -12.48
N ARG A 132 -1.48 -12.64 -11.72
CA ARG A 132 -0.13 -12.48 -12.29
C ARG A 132 0.37 -13.72 -13.02
N SER A 133 0.06 -14.91 -12.53
CA SER A 133 0.46 -16.17 -13.18
C SER A 133 -0.23 -16.43 -14.53
N ALA A 134 -1.31 -15.70 -14.83
CA ALA A 134 -1.94 -15.74 -16.15
C ALA A 134 -1.11 -15.03 -17.25
N PHE A 135 -0.16 -14.18 -16.88
CA PHE A 135 0.77 -13.57 -17.83
C PHE A 135 1.94 -14.52 -18.07
N THR A 136 1.99 -15.06 -19.27
CA THR A 136 3.00 -16.06 -19.68
C THR A 136 3.87 -15.54 -20.80
N ALA A 137 5.07 -16.08 -20.94
CA ALA A 137 5.91 -15.84 -22.10
C ALA A 137 5.45 -16.73 -23.27
N PRO A 138 5.63 -16.29 -24.53
CA PRO A 138 5.45 -17.16 -25.69
C PRO A 138 6.39 -18.37 -25.63
N GLU A 139 6.07 -19.41 -26.40
CA GLU A 139 6.91 -20.62 -26.49
C GLU A 139 8.38 -20.27 -26.84
N GLY A 140 9.31 -20.91 -26.16
CA GLY A 140 10.74 -20.67 -26.31
C GLY A 140 11.25 -19.36 -25.71
N LYS A 141 10.41 -18.60 -24.97
CA LYS A 141 10.77 -17.36 -24.28
C LYS A 141 10.50 -17.45 -22.80
N VAL A 142 11.07 -16.52 -22.02
CA VAL A 142 10.86 -16.37 -20.58
C VAL A 142 10.49 -14.93 -20.24
N LEU A 143 9.74 -14.77 -19.16
CA LEU A 143 9.55 -13.45 -18.55
C LEU A 143 10.74 -13.16 -17.63
N ILE A 144 11.34 -12.00 -17.81
CA ILE A 144 12.40 -11.49 -16.92
C ILE A 144 11.79 -10.32 -16.13
N SER A 145 11.91 -10.40 -14.80
CA SER A 145 11.57 -9.30 -13.91
C SER A 145 12.84 -8.82 -13.23
N ALA A 146 13.15 -7.54 -13.40
CA ALA A 146 14.29 -6.90 -12.75
C ALA A 146 13.83 -5.61 -12.06
N ASP A 147 14.34 -5.36 -10.86
CA ASP A 147 14.05 -4.17 -10.08
C ASP A 147 15.32 -3.66 -9.41
N TYR A 148 15.43 -2.35 -9.28
CA TYR A 148 16.55 -1.76 -8.55
C TYR A 148 16.35 -1.94 -7.05
N ALA A 149 17.33 -2.51 -6.37
CA ALA A 149 17.31 -2.62 -4.92
C ALA A 149 17.39 -1.24 -4.26
N GLN A 150 16.33 -0.84 -3.57
CA GLN A 150 16.29 0.38 -2.74
C GLN A 150 16.69 1.68 -3.46
N ILE A 151 16.41 1.79 -4.77
CA ILE A 151 16.88 2.92 -5.61
C ILE A 151 16.52 4.29 -5.03
N GLU A 152 15.34 4.43 -4.42
CA GLU A 152 14.87 5.69 -3.84
C GLU A 152 15.78 6.13 -2.67
N LEU A 153 16.22 5.19 -1.83
CA LEU A 153 17.16 5.47 -0.74
C LEU A 153 18.58 5.75 -1.26
N VAL A 154 19.00 5.06 -2.31
CA VAL A 154 20.29 5.32 -2.97
C VAL A 154 20.32 6.74 -3.55
N VAL A 155 19.27 7.13 -4.25
CA VAL A 155 19.14 8.49 -4.80
C VAL A 155 19.08 9.53 -3.68
N LEU A 156 18.35 9.26 -2.60
CA LEU A 156 18.30 10.15 -1.43
C LEU A 156 19.68 10.30 -0.78
N ALA A 157 20.42 9.22 -0.59
CA ALA A 157 21.79 9.25 -0.07
C ALA A 157 22.69 10.13 -0.94
N HIS A 158 22.62 9.95 -2.25
CA HIS A 158 23.40 10.72 -3.21
C HIS A 158 23.07 12.22 -3.20
N LEU A 159 21.77 12.55 -3.27
CA LEU A 159 21.32 13.96 -3.34
C LEU A 159 21.51 14.71 -2.03
N SER A 160 21.31 14.03 -0.89
CA SER A 160 21.53 14.64 0.43
C SER A 160 23.00 14.70 0.83
N GLY A 161 23.85 13.88 0.21
CA GLY A 161 25.24 13.70 0.62
C GLY A 161 25.38 13.14 2.04
N ASP A 162 24.33 12.47 2.57
CA ASP A 162 24.37 11.96 3.93
C ASP A 162 25.44 10.87 4.07
N LYS A 163 26.42 11.13 4.91
CA LYS A 163 27.61 10.31 5.03
C LYS A 163 27.28 8.89 5.53
N ASN A 164 26.44 8.79 6.55
CA ASN A 164 26.06 7.50 7.13
C ASN A 164 25.28 6.63 6.13
N MET A 165 24.37 7.25 5.37
CA MET A 165 23.58 6.55 4.37
C MET A 165 24.45 6.14 3.16
N CYS A 166 25.33 7.02 2.68
CA CYS A 166 26.25 6.71 1.61
C CYS A 166 27.22 5.57 1.98
N GLU A 167 27.82 5.63 3.18
CA GLU A 167 28.72 4.59 3.67
C GLU A 167 28.02 3.24 3.80
N ALA A 168 26.76 3.21 4.24
CA ALA A 168 25.98 1.98 4.31
C ALA A 168 25.83 1.34 2.91
N PHE A 169 25.52 2.10 1.89
CA PHE A 169 25.38 1.59 0.53
C PHE A 169 26.73 1.16 -0.07
N VAL A 170 27.79 1.96 0.09
CA VAL A 170 29.13 1.62 -0.42
C VAL A 170 29.66 0.33 0.20
N ASN A 171 29.40 0.12 1.48
CA ASN A 171 29.85 -1.09 2.20
C ASN A 171 28.89 -2.28 2.06
N GLY A 172 27.84 -2.18 1.25
CA GLY A 172 26.84 -3.24 1.08
C GLY A 172 26.03 -3.56 2.33
N ILE A 173 25.95 -2.62 3.27
CA ILE A 173 25.19 -2.78 4.51
C ILE A 173 23.69 -2.60 4.20
N ASP A 174 22.87 -3.48 4.77
CA ASP A 174 21.42 -3.35 4.68
C ASP A 174 20.94 -2.09 5.43
N VAL A 175 20.60 -1.04 4.68
CA VAL A 175 20.15 0.26 5.25
C VAL A 175 18.96 0.10 6.19
N HIS A 176 18.04 -0.84 5.92
CA HIS A 176 16.93 -1.08 6.83
C HIS A 176 17.38 -1.72 8.16
N LYS A 177 18.39 -2.61 8.10
CA LYS A 177 19.02 -3.14 9.33
C LYS A 177 19.77 -2.07 10.09
N SER A 178 20.53 -1.23 9.39
CA SER A 178 21.27 -0.12 9.98
C SER A 178 20.32 0.87 10.68
N THR A 179 19.25 1.27 10.00
CA THR A 179 18.21 2.12 10.58
C THR A 179 17.53 1.45 11.79
N ALA A 180 17.23 0.15 11.72
CA ALA A 180 16.65 -0.59 12.84
C ALA A 180 17.57 -0.62 14.05
N ALA A 181 18.84 -0.97 13.85
CA ALA A 181 19.84 -1.00 14.93
C ALA A 181 19.85 0.31 15.70
N LEU A 182 19.80 1.42 14.99
CA LEU A 182 19.81 2.74 15.57
C LEU A 182 18.52 3.10 16.31
N ILE A 183 17.37 2.90 15.65
CA ILE A 183 16.05 3.26 16.19
C ILE A 183 15.77 2.50 17.49
N TYR A 184 16.18 1.24 17.55
CA TYR A 184 15.98 0.37 18.70
C TYR A 184 17.16 0.36 19.67
N GLY A 185 18.28 1.02 19.35
CA GLY A 185 19.45 1.07 20.20
C GLY A 185 20.13 -0.29 20.40
N VAL A 186 20.11 -1.15 19.39
CA VAL A 186 20.71 -2.49 19.41
C VAL A 186 21.86 -2.59 18.41
N SER A 187 22.76 -3.58 18.58
CA SER A 187 23.75 -3.89 17.55
C SER A 187 23.08 -4.41 16.27
N ILE A 188 23.72 -4.22 15.12
CA ILE A 188 23.18 -4.65 13.82
C ILE A 188 22.91 -6.16 13.75
N ASP A 189 23.70 -6.95 14.49
CA ASP A 189 23.55 -8.41 14.57
C ASP A 189 22.31 -8.84 15.36
N ASN A 190 21.85 -7.99 16.28
CA ASN A 190 20.69 -8.23 17.13
C ASN A 190 19.37 -7.67 16.51
N VAL A 191 19.43 -7.16 15.27
CA VAL A 191 18.24 -6.68 14.58
C VAL A 191 17.38 -7.86 14.14
N THR A 192 16.18 -7.93 14.70
CA THR A 192 15.18 -8.94 14.30
C THR A 192 14.54 -8.61 12.94
N PRO A 193 13.94 -9.61 12.26
CA PRO A 193 13.19 -9.37 11.03
C PRO A 193 12.06 -8.35 11.21
N GLU A 194 11.47 -8.28 12.40
CA GLU A 194 10.38 -7.35 12.73
C GLU A 194 10.90 -5.91 12.89
N MET A 195 12.00 -5.71 13.60
CA MET A 195 12.68 -4.42 13.70
C MET A 195 13.08 -3.90 12.32
N ARG A 196 13.63 -4.77 11.47
CA ARG A 196 13.98 -4.44 10.09
C ARG A 196 12.75 -4.04 9.26
N ARG A 197 11.61 -4.72 9.44
CA ARG A 197 10.35 -4.37 8.76
C ARG A 197 9.84 -3.00 9.19
N THR A 198 9.89 -2.70 10.48
CA THR A 198 9.56 -1.37 11.03
C THR A 198 10.45 -0.29 10.45
N ALA A 199 11.76 -0.50 10.46
CA ALA A 199 12.71 0.44 9.87
C ALA A 199 12.49 0.65 8.36
N LYS A 200 12.08 -0.39 7.63
CA LYS A 200 11.68 -0.25 6.22
C LYS A 200 10.50 0.68 6.05
N VAL A 201 9.48 0.58 6.90
CA VAL A 201 8.31 1.50 6.88
C VAL A 201 8.74 2.93 7.18
N ILE A 202 9.65 3.12 8.15
CA ILE A 202 10.17 4.44 8.52
C ILE A 202 11.00 5.04 7.38
N ASN A 203 11.95 4.28 6.82
CA ASN A 203 12.80 4.75 5.72
C ASN A 203 11.98 5.26 4.52
N PHE A 204 10.97 4.50 4.10
CA PHE A 204 10.09 4.95 3.02
C PHE A 204 9.12 6.04 3.47
N GLY A 205 8.59 5.94 4.68
CA GLY A 205 7.69 6.94 5.23
C GLY A 205 8.30 8.33 5.30
N VAL A 206 9.54 8.43 5.72
CA VAL A 206 10.27 9.71 5.79
C VAL A 206 10.44 10.34 4.42
N ILE A 207 10.84 9.56 3.39
CA ILE A 207 10.98 10.06 2.02
C ILE A 207 9.68 10.69 1.50
N TYR A 208 8.56 10.09 1.84
CA TYR A 208 7.23 10.55 1.40
C TYR A 208 6.55 11.52 2.38
N GLY A 209 7.29 12.07 3.34
CA GLY A 209 6.77 13.07 4.29
C GLY A 209 5.72 12.51 5.26
N MET A 210 5.83 11.24 5.64
CA MET A 210 4.90 10.59 6.55
C MET A 210 4.91 11.26 7.93
N SER A 211 3.74 11.65 8.43
CA SER A 211 3.60 12.20 9.78
C SER A 211 3.73 11.12 10.86
N ALA A 212 4.07 11.51 12.08
CA ALA A 212 4.09 10.63 13.24
C ALA A 212 2.72 9.96 13.51
N PHE A 213 1.63 10.63 13.16
CA PHE A 213 0.29 10.06 13.27
C PHE A 213 0.12 8.86 12.32
N ARG A 214 0.48 9.04 11.04
CA ARG A 214 0.37 7.97 10.05
C ARG A 214 1.31 6.80 10.37
N LEU A 215 2.55 7.11 10.77
CA LEU A 215 3.51 6.08 11.18
C LEU A 215 3.00 5.26 12.38
N ALA A 216 2.37 5.92 13.36
CA ALA A 216 1.79 5.24 14.52
C ALA A 216 0.68 4.26 14.11
N GLN A 217 -0.19 4.65 13.16
CA GLN A 217 -1.23 3.77 12.61
C GLN A 217 -0.63 2.58 11.86
N ASP A 218 0.34 2.83 10.97
CA ASP A 218 0.93 1.78 10.12
C ASP A 218 1.71 0.73 10.94
N LEU A 219 2.27 1.13 12.08
CA LEU A 219 3.06 0.25 12.96
C LEU A 219 2.27 -0.28 14.17
N GLY A 220 1.08 0.22 14.44
CA GLY A 220 0.31 -0.14 15.65
C GLY A 220 0.98 0.31 16.96
N ILE A 221 1.71 1.44 16.95
CA ILE A 221 2.43 2.00 18.11
C ILE A 221 1.84 3.34 18.53
N SER A 222 2.27 3.87 19.70
CA SER A 222 1.85 5.18 20.14
C SER A 222 2.42 6.30 19.25
N ARG A 223 1.69 7.42 19.15
CA ARG A 223 2.16 8.61 18.41
C ARG A 223 3.48 9.16 18.95
N THR A 224 3.69 9.06 20.26
CA THR A 224 4.94 9.49 20.93
C THR A 224 6.11 8.62 20.48
N GLN A 225 5.94 7.30 20.42
CA GLN A 225 6.96 6.39 19.91
C GLN A 225 7.26 6.65 18.43
N ALA A 226 6.24 6.86 17.61
CA ALA A 226 6.41 7.19 16.19
C ALA A 226 7.17 8.51 15.98
N ALA A 227 6.88 9.54 16.80
CA ALA A 227 7.60 10.81 16.77
C ALA A 227 9.07 10.62 17.16
N SER A 228 9.35 9.85 18.21
CA SER A 228 10.72 9.53 18.62
C SER A 228 11.49 8.78 17.53
N PHE A 229 10.85 7.85 16.83
CA PHE A 229 11.48 7.15 15.72
C PHE A 229 11.87 8.09 14.56
N ILE A 230 10.99 9.01 14.19
CA ILE A 230 11.28 10.01 13.15
C ILE A 230 12.41 10.95 13.61
N GLU A 231 12.38 11.40 14.87
CA GLU A 231 13.44 12.25 15.42
C GLU A 231 14.82 11.56 15.41
N ASN A 232 14.87 10.31 15.87
CA ASN A 232 16.10 9.52 15.86
C ASN A 232 16.61 9.26 14.43
N TYR A 233 15.70 9.02 13.49
CA TYR A 233 16.04 8.89 12.07
C TYR A 233 16.74 10.15 11.56
N PHE A 234 16.21 11.33 11.81
CA PHE A 234 16.79 12.59 11.36
C PHE A 234 18.05 12.99 12.14
N LYS A 235 18.21 12.53 13.38
CA LYS A 235 19.49 12.67 14.11
C LYS A 235 20.60 11.87 13.46
N MET A 236 20.30 10.67 12.98
CA MET A 236 21.26 9.81 12.27
C MET A 236 21.57 10.32 10.87
N TYR A 237 20.54 10.66 10.13
CA TYR A 237 20.62 11.13 8.76
C TYR A 237 20.36 12.64 8.69
N SER A 238 21.22 13.41 9.36
CA SER A 238 21.03 14.85 9.50
C SER A 238 21.08 15.61 8.17
N SER A 239 21.91 15.14 7.23
CA SER A 239 21.98 15.73 5.90
C SER A 239 20.72 15.46 5.08
N VAL A 240 20.04 14.33 5.31
CA VAL A 240 18.73 14.04 4.71
C VAL A 240 17.69 15.05 5.19
N ASN A 241 17.65 15.34 6.49
CA ASN A 241 16.75 16.36 7.02
C ASN A 241 16.99 17.73 6.39
N SER A 242 18.25 18.17 6.37
CA SER A 242 18.64 19.45 5.75
C SER A 242 18.27 19.51 4.28
N PHE A 243 18.50 18.44 3.53
CA PHE A 243 18.12 18.34 2.12
C PHE A 243 16.62 18.50 1.91
N ILE A 244 15.80 17.81 2.72
CA ILE A 244 14.33 17.89 2.64
C ILE A 244 13.87 19.32 2.95
N GLN A 245 14.35 19.93 4.05
CA GLN A 245 13.94 21.28 4.44
C GLN A 245 14.34 22.32 3.39
N ASN A 246 15.57 22.26 2.86
CA ASN A 246 16.04 23.15 1.81
C ASN A 246 15.22 22.97 0.52
N THR A 247 14.85 21.73 0.18
CA THR A 247 14.04 21.47 -1.02
C THR A 247 12.64 22.08 -0.90
N ILE A 248 12.01 21.95 0.27
CA ILE A 248 10.71 22.57 0.54
C ILE A 248 10.82 24.09 0.47
N GLN A 249 11.81 24.67 1.16
CA GLN A 249 12.02 26.13 1.18
C GLN A 249 12.29 26.70 -0.22
N ASN A 250 13.01 25.97 -1.07
CA ASN A 250 13.29 26.42 -2.45
C ASN A 250 12.09 26.28 -3.39
N ALA A 251 11.08 25.51 -3.00
CA ALA A 251 9.87 25.28 -3.79
C ALA A 251 8.73 26.27 -3.44
N GLU A 252 8.81 26.95 -2.30
CA GLU A 252 7.90 28.02 -1.85
C GLU A 252 8.33 29.40 -2.39
#